data_52e6133a6a1c8105054d6f0fdcbea989
#
_entry.id   52e6133a6a1c8105054d6f0fdcbea989
#
_cell.length_a   1.000
_cell.length_b   1.000
_cell.length_c   1.000
_cell.angle_alpha   90.00
_cell.angle_beta   90.00
_cell.angle_gamma   90.00
#
_symmetry.space_group_name_H-M   'P 1'
#
loop_
_entity.id
_entity.type
_entity.pdbx_description
1 polymer ?
#
loop_
_entity_poly.entity_id
_entity_poly.type
_entity_poly.pdbx_seq_one_letter_code
_entity_poly.pdbx_strand_id
1 'polypeptide(L)'
;MKPFNQYNRLFTFGCSTTNYGWPTWADILSTEIPKFYNYGKSGAGNLFISNSVVEANIKHKFDENDLVMIMWSSVSREDRYKNGWITVGNVYTQNTIDMDFVNEWANLRGYLIRDLALVELTKQY
;
A
#
# COMPACT_ATOMS: atom_id res chain seq x y z
N MET A 1 6.64 -19.23 8.71
CA MET A 1 6.23 -19.02 7.31
C MET A 1 6.62 -20.25 6.50
N LYS A 2 5.73 -20.77 5.69
CA LYS A 2 6.03 -21.91 4.81
C LYS A 2 6.80 -21.45 3.55
N PRO A 3 7.48 -22.36 2.81
CA PRO A 3 8.13 -22.01 1.56
C PRO A 3 7.19 -21.36 0.54
N PHE A 4 7.69 -20.45 -0.28
CA PHE A 4 6.87 -19.68 -1.23
C PHE A 4 6.08 -20.57 -2.19
N ASN A 5 6.64 -21.67 -2.63
CA ASN A 5 5.96 -22.59 -3.56
C ASN A 5 4.79 -23.36 -2.95
N GLN A 6 4.55 -23.23 -1.64
CA GLN A 6 3.42 -23.83 -0.96
C GLN A 6 2.22 -22.88 -0.81
N TYR A 7 2.37 -21.61 -1.24
CA TYR A 7 1.26 -20.69 -1.31
C TYR A 7 0.58 -20.76 -2.68
N ASN A 8 -0.73 -20.53 -2.70
CA ASN A 8 -1.52 -20.56 -3.93
C ASN A 8 -1.66 -19.18 -4.56
N ARG A 9 -1.73 -18.14 -3.74
CA ARG A 9 -1.93 -16.76 -4.19
C ARG A 9 -0.95 -15.84 -3.46
N LEU A 10 -0.42 -14.87 -4.21
CA LEU A 10 0.39 -13.77 -3.67
C LEU A 10 -0.37 -12.47 -3.84
N PHE A 11 -0.53 -11.72 -2.76
CA PHE A 11 -1.07 -10.37 -2.75
C PHE A 11 0.01 -9.41 -2.28
N THR A 12 0.33 -8.40 -3.09
CA THR A 12 1.34 -7.40 -2.73
C THR A 12 0.72 -6.01 -2.69
N PHE A 13 1.15 -5.22 -1.72
CA PHE A 13 0.64 -3.88 -1.46
C PHE A 13 1.80 -2.92 -1.25
N GLY A 14 1.68 -1.71 -1.75
CA GLY A 14 2.74 -0.72 -1.64
C GLY A 14 2.56 0.43 -2.63
N CYS A 15 3.64 1.18 -2.85
CA CYS A 15 3.67 2.28 -3.79
C CYS A 15 4.33 1.86 -5.13
N SER A 16 4.99 2.80 -5.82
CA SER A 16 5.65 2.53 -7.10
C SER A 16 6.80 1.52 -7.00
N THR A 17 7.41 1.37 -5.82
CA THR A 17 8.43 0.34 -5.61
C THR A 17 7.86 -1.07 -5.60
N THR A 18 6.55 -1.21 -5.49
CA THR A 18 5.83 -2.49 -5.54
C THR A 18 5.19 -2.74 -6.91
N ASN A 19 4.68 -1.70 -7.55
CA ASN A 19 4.05 -1.81 -8.87
C ASN A 19 4.42 -0.60 -9.74
N TYR A 20 5.20 -0.86 -10.79
CA TYR A 20 5.68 0.19 -11.69
C TYR A 20 5.81 -0.34 -13.12
N GLY A 21 6.31 0.51 -14.04
CA GLY A 21 6.52 0.17 -15.45
C GLY A 21 7.66 -0.81 -15.72
N TRP A 22 8.43 -1.17 -14.71
CA TRP A 22 9.47 -2.20 -14.78
C TRP A 22 9.28 -3.21 -13.65
N PRO A 23 9.95 -4.40 -13.71
CA PRO A 23 9.82 -5.42 -12.68
C PRO A 23 10.27 -4.92 -11.31
N THR A 24 9.42 -5.16 -10.30
CA THR A 24 9.69 -4.84 -8.90
C THR A 24 9.94 -6.12 -8.10
N TRP A 25 10.22 -5.98 -6.80
CA TRP A 25 10.36 -7.13 -5.90
C TRP A 25 9.12 -8.05 -5.94
N ALA A 26 7.93 -7.46 -6.09
CA ALA A 26 6.67 -8.21 -6.15
C ALA A 26 6.62 -9.09 -7.40
N ASP A 27 7.02 -8.56 -8.54
CA ASP A 27 7.05 -9.32 -9.81
C ASP A 27 8.04 -10.49 -9.73
N ILE A 28 9.18 -10.29 -9.07
CA ILE A 28 10.18 -11.34 -8.89
C ILE A 28 9.63 -12.47 -8.02
N LEU A 29 8.99 -12.14 -6.90
CA LEU A 29 8.38 -13.15 -6.02
C LEU A 29 7.23 -13.89 -6.70
N SER A 30 6.50 -13.21 -7.56
CA SER A 30 5.34 -13.80 -8.24
C SER A 30 5.68 -14.99 -9.12
N THR A 31 6.94 -15.12 -9.54
CA THR A 31 7.38 -16.24 -10.40
C THR A 31 7.28 -17.59 -9.71
N GLU A 32 7.22 -17.63 -8.36
CA GLU A 32 7.19 -18.87 -7.58
C GLU A 32 5.80 -19.24 -7.07
N ILE A 33 4.80 -18.35 -7.28
CA ILE A 33 3.44 -18.55 -6.75
C ILE A 33 2.43 -18.50 -7.91
N PRO A 34 1.49 -19.47 -8.01
CA PRO A 34 0.64 -19.62 -9.21
C PRO A 34 -0.22 -18.42 -9.56
N LYS A 35 -0.77 -17.72 -8.56
CA LYS A 35 -1.65 -16.56 -8.77
C LYS A 35 -1.07 -15.33 -8.09
N PHE A 36 -1.07 -14.20 -8.80
CA PHE A 36 -0.47 -12.96 -8.33
C PHE A 36 -1.42 -11.78 -8.51
N TYR A 37 -1.60 -11.01 -7.43
CA TYR A 37 -2.41 -9.80 -7.41
C TYR A 37 -1.56 -8.67 -6.85
N ASN A 38 -1.19 -7.70 -7.70
CA ASN A 38 -0.39 -6.56 -7.29
C ASN A 38 -1.29 -5.34 -7.11
N TYR A 39 -1.46 -4.91 -5.85
CA TYR A 39 -2.24 -3.74 -5.47
C TYR A 39 -1.37 -2.49 -5.24
N GLY A 40 -0.10 -2.53 -5.63
CA GLY A 40 0.77 -1.37 -5.56
C GLY A 40 0.27 -0.25 -6.48
N LYS A 41 0.47 0.99 -6.05
CA LYS A 41 0.07 2.18 -6.82
C LYS A 41 1.08 3.30 -6.61
N SER A 42 1.54 3.91 -7.71
CA SER A 42 2.45 5.04 -7.66
C SER A 42 1.91 6.16 -6.78
N GLY A 43 2.78 6.71 -5.94
CA GLY A 43 2.43 7.79 -5.03
C GLY A 43 1.62 7.37 -3.81
N ALA A 44 1.28 6.09 -3.67
CA ALA A 44 0.45 5.61 -2.58
C ALA A 44 1.05 5.91 -1.21
N GLY A 45 0.23 6.44 -0.32
CA GLY A 45 0.50 6.54 1.10
C GLY A 45 -0.10 5.35 1.85
N ASN A 46 0.10 5.34 3.16
CA ASN A 46 -0.30 4.19 3.98
C ASN A 46 -1.81 4.07 4.15
N LEU A 47 -2.56 5.17 4.01
CA LEU A 47 -4.03 5.09 4.00
C LEU A 47 -4.52 4.28 2.81
N PHE A 48 -4.03 4.55 1.60
CA PHE A 48 -4.38 3.76 0.42
C PHE A 48 -3.97 2.31 0.57
N ILE A 49 -2.75 2.06 1.07
CA ILE A 49 -2.23 0.71 1.26
C ILE A 49 -3.12 -0.09 2.21
N SER A 50 -3.43 0.46 3.38
CA SER A 50 -4.31 -0.19 4.36
C SER A 50 -5.70 -0.48 3.77
N ASN A 51 -6.28 0.48 3.09
CA ASN A 51 -7.59 0.33 2.45
C ASN A 51 -7.58 -0.78 1.40
N SER A 52 -6.52 -0.85 0.60
CA SER A 52 -6.37 -1.88 -0.43
C SER A 52 -6.31 -3.28 0.15
N VAL A 53 -5.65 -3.46 1.30
CA VAL A 53 -5.61 -4.75 2.00
C VAL A 53 -7.01 -5.18 2.43
N VAL A 54 -7.77 -4.27 3.02
CA VAL A 54 -9.14 -4.55 3.46
C VAL A 54 -10.04 -4.90 2.26
N GLU A 55 -9.97 -4.12 1.19
CA GLU A 55 -10.75 -4.37 -0.02
C GLU A 55 -10.39 -5.72 -0.66
N ALA A 56 -9.10 -6.03 -0.73
CA ALA A 56 -8.64 -7.31 -1.27
C ALA A 56 -9.15 -8.48 -0.41
N ASN A 57 -9.12 -8.35 0.92
CA ASN A 57 -9.67 -9.37 1.80
C ASN A 57 -11.18 -9.55 1.61
N ILE A 58 -11.93 -8.46 1.48
CA ILE A 58 -13.38 -8.54 1.21
C ILE A 58 -13.63 -9.28 -0.10
N LYS A 59 -12.86 -8.97 -1.14
CA LYS A 59 -13.05 -9.54 -2.47
C LYS A 59 -12.59 -10.99 -2.56
N HIS A 60 -11.43 -11.31 -2.01
CA HIS A 60 -10.76 -12.61 -2.20
C HIS A 60 -10.88 -13.54 -1.00
N LYS A 61 -11.20 -13.02 0.17
CA LYS A 61 -11.28 -13.78 1.43
C LYS A 61 -9.98 -14.53 1.69
N PHE A 62 -9.00 -13.82 2.24
CA PHE A 62 -7.68 -14.39 2.53
C PHE A 62 -7.79 -15.65 3.38
N ASP A 63 -6.97 -16.63 3.07
CA ASP A 63 -6.87 -17.87 3.80
C ASP A 63 -5.41 -18.26 4.07
N GLU A 64 -5.20 -19.39 4.70
CA GLU A 64 -3.87 -19.88 5.09
C GLU A 64 -2.96 -20.21 3.91
N ASN A 65 -3.51 -20.33 2.70
CA ASN A 65 -2.76 -20.60 1.48
C ASN A 65 -2.38 -19.33 0.71
N ASP A 66 -2.73 -18.18 1.25
CA ASP A 66 -2.39 -16.88 0.69
C ASP A 66 -1.16 -16.30 1.37
N LEU A 67 -0.28 -15.70 0.57
CA LEU A 67 0.81 -14.88 1.06
C LEU A 67 0.46 -13.41 0.83
N VAL A 68 0.35 -12.65 1.91
CA VAL A 68 0.09 -11.21 1.88
C VAL A 68 1.36 -10.47 2.28
N MET A 69 1.87 -9.65 1.39
CA MET A 69 3.10 -8.88 1.63
C MET A 69 2.85 -7.40 1.43
N ILE A 70 3.22 -6.61 2.41
CA ILE A 70 2.99 -5.17 2.42
C ILE A 70 4.32 -4.45 2.55
N MET A 71 4.61 -3.56 1.59
CA MET A 71 5.70 -2.60 1.73
C MET A 71 5.08 -1.24 2.07
N TRP A 72 5.14 -0.88 3.34
CA TRP A 72 4.63 0.40 3.79
C TRP A 72 5.41 1.56 3.19
N SER A 73 4.73 2.65 2.96
CA SER A 73 5.29 3.85 2.34
C SER A 73 5.71 4.88 3.40
N SER A 74 6.31 5.99 2.97
CA SER A 74 6.68 7.07 3.89
C SER A 74 5.44 7.72 4.51
N VAL A 75 5.61 8.29 5.72
CA VAL A 75 4.49 8.84 6.48
C VAL A 75 3.98 10.19 5.93
N SER A 76 4.79 10.91 5.17
CA SER A 76 4.46 12.25 4.65
C SER A 76 3.66 12.21 3.34
N ARG A 77 2.70 11.31 3.24
CA ARG A 77 1.87 11.15 2.04
C ARG A 77 0.39 11.34 2.37
N GLU A 78 -0.33 11.89 1.41
CA GLU A 78 -1.78 12.06 1.46
C GLU A 78 -2.43 11.26 0.35
N ASP A 79 -3.44 10.49 0.72
CA ASP A 79 -4.29 9.77 -0.23
C ASP A 79 -5.70 10.31 -0.10
N ARG A 80 -6.37 10.52 -1.24
CA ARG A 80 -7.73 11.05 -1.28
C ARG A 80 -8.58 10.25 -2.24
N TYR A 81 -9.86 10.19 -1.96
CA TYR A 81 -10.82 9.54 -2.83
C TYR A 81 -11.83 10.55 -3.37
N LYS A 82 -11.89 10.64 -4.71
CA LYS A 82 -12.91 11.40 -5.44
C LYS A 82 -13.02 10.76 -6.82
N ASN A 83 -14.10 10.06 -7.12
CA ASN A 83 -14.22 9.28 -8.35
C ASN A 83 -13.07 8.28 -8.58
N GLY A 84 -12.44 7.81 -7.52
CA GLY A 84 -11.27 6.96 -7.50
C GLY A 84 -10.20 7.48 -6.56
N TRP A 85 -9.22 6.65 -6.26
CA TRP A 85 -8.11 7.02 -5.42
C TRP A 85 -7.14 7.96 -6.13
N ILE A 86 -6.76 9.02 -5.45
CA ILE A 86 -5.73 9.97 -5.86
C ILE A 86 -4.57 9.83 -4.88
N THR A 87 -3.44 9.36 -5.36
CA THR A 87 -2.23 9.11 -4.57
C THR A 87 -1.14 10.07 -5.01
N VAL A 88 -0.98 11.17 -4.27
CA VAL A 88 -0.16 12.30 -4.69
C VAL A 88 1.32 12.18 -4.33
N GLY A 89 1.70 11.19 -3.53
CA GLY A 89 3.06 11.04 -3.05
C GLY A 89 3.38 11.92 -1.85
N ASN A 90 4.66 12.28 -1.71
CA ASN A 90 5.12 13.08 -0.59
C ASN A 90 4.58 14.51 -0.68
N VAL A 91 3.85 14.96 0.33
CA VAL A 91 3.20 16.28 0.34
C VAL A 91 4.19 17.45 0.38
N TYR A 92 5.42 17.22 0.85
CA TYR A 92 6.43 18.27 0.96
C TYR A 92 7.26 18.46 -0.31
N THR A 93 7.29 17.47 -1.20
CA THR A 93 8.15 17.47 -2.39
C THR A 93 7.38 17.39 -3.70
N GLN A 94 6.13 16.97 -3.68
CA GLN A 94 5.27 16.89 -4.86
C GLN A 94 4.36 18.10 -4.91
N ASN A 95 4.35 18.83 -6.01
CA ASN A 95 3.52 20.04 -6.17
C ASN A 95 2.06 19.73 -6.52
N THR A 96 1.53 18.63 -6.01
CA THR A 96 0.17 18.16 -6.28
C THR A 96 -0.81 18.50 -5.16
N ILE A 97 -0.30 18.94 -4.01
CA ILE A 97 -1.10 19.40 -2.87
C ILE A 97 -0.88 20.90 -2.70
N ASP A 98 -1.97 21.62 -2.43
CA ASP A 98 -1.95 23.05 -2.18
C ASP A 98 -1.00 23.39 -1.01
N MET A 99 -0.15 24.39 -1.19
CA MET A 99 0.79 24.84 -0.16
C MET A 99 0.10 25.39 1.08
N ASP A 100 -1.09 25.95 0.94
CA ASP A 100 -1.87 26.41 2.11
C ASP A 100 -2.28 25.20 2.98
N PHE A 101 -2.67 24.10 2.37
CA PHE A 101 -2.92 22.84 3.07
C PHE A 101 -1.66 22.36 3.79
N VAL A 102 -0.52 22.34 3.09
CA VAL A 102 0.75 21.87 3.66
C VAL A 102 1.15 22.71 4.87
N ASN A 103 1.05 24.05 4.75
CA ASN A 103 1.43 24.96 5.83
C ASN A 103 0.52 24.86 7.05
N GLU A 104 -0.76 24.61 6.86
CA GLU A 104 -1.75 24.61 7.94
C GLU A 104 -1.96 23.22 8.54
N TRP A 105 -2.01 22.18 7.72
CA TRP A 105 -2.48 20.85 8.16
C TRP A 105 -1.40 19.77 8.12
N ALA A 106 -0.39 19.88 7.26
CA ALA A 106 0.63 18.87 7.17
C ALA A 106 1.53 18.87 8.41
N ASN A 107 1.61 17.72 9.08
CA ASN A 107 2.36 17.57 10.31
C ASN A 107 2.94 16.16 10.40
N LEU A 108 4.27 16.04 10.42
CA LEU A 108 4.94 14.73 10.44
C LEU A 108 4.55 13.87 11.63
N ARG A 109 4.40 14.47 12.81
CA ARG A 109 3.98 13.74 14.01
C ARG A 109 2.56 13.21 13.86
N GLY A 110 1.65 14.03 13.34
CA GLY A 110 0.28 13.62 13.05
C GLY A 110 0.22 12.48 12.03
N TYR A 111 1.03 12.56 10.98
CA TYR A 111 1.13 11.51 9.98
C TYR A 111 1.67 10.22 10.57
N LEU A 112 2.68 10.31 11.43
CA LEU A 112 3.24 9.13 12.09
C LEU A 112 2.19 8.45 12.99
N ILE A 113 1.44 9.22 13.77
CA ILE A 113 0.37 8.70 14.63
C ILE A 113 -0.70 7.99 13.78
N ARG A 114 -1.12 8.62 12.70
CA ARG A 114 -2.09 8.02 11.76
C ARG A 114 -1.57 6.70 11.20
N ASP A 115 -0.35 6.70 10.71
CA ASP A 115 0.21 5.56 9.99
C ASP A 115 0.51 4.38 10.91
N LEU A 116 0.95 4.63 12.14
CA LEU A 116 1.11 3.58 13.14
C LEU A 116 -0.23 2.91 13.45
N ALA A 117 -1.31 3.68 13.55
CA ALA A 117 -2.65 3.12 13.75
C ALA A 117 -3.08 2.27 12.56
N LEU A 118 -2.84 2.75 11.33
CA LEU A 118 -3.16 2.01 10.12
C LEU A 118 -2.41 0.67 10.04
N VAL A 119 -1.12 0.68 10.36
CA VAL A 119 -0.29 -0.54 10.38
C VAL A 119 -0.84 -1.54 11.39
N GLU A 120 -1.12 -1.10 12.61
CA GLU A 120 -1.65 -1.98 13.65
C GLU A 120 -3.01 -2.58 13.28
N LEU A 121 -3.93 -1.77 12.76
CA LEU A 121 -5.24 -2.25 12.34
C LEU A 121 -5.14 -3.24 11.18
N THR A 122 -4.22 -3.00 10.25
CA THR A 122 -4.06 -3.84 9.06
C THR A 122 -3.54 -5.24 9.40
N LYS A 123 -2.77 -5.39 10.48
CA LYS A 123 -2.26 -6.70 10.93
C LYS A 123 -3.35 -7.72 11.25
N GLN A 124 -4.58 -7.28 11.41
CA GLN A 124 -5.71 -8.16 11.73
C GLN A 124 -6.25 -8.91 10.50
N TYR A 125 -5.79 -8.57 9.33
CA TYR A 125 -6.23 -9.15 8.05
C TYR A 125 -5.16 -10.05 7.39
#